data_9ee3e7aba55c780bebe2405852f7cf14
#
_entry.id   9ee3e7aba55c780bebe2405852f7cf14
#
_cell.length_a   1.000
_cell.length_b   1.000
_cell.length_c   1.000
_cell.angle_alpha   90.00
_cell.angle_beta   90.00
_cell.angle_gamma   90.00
#
_symmetry.space_group_name_H-M   'P 1'
#
loop_
_entity.id
_entity.type
_entity.pdbx_description
1 polymer ?
#
loop_
_entity_poly.entity_id
_entity_poly.type
_entity_poly.pdbx_seq_one_letter_code
_entity_poly.pdbx_strand_id
1 'polypeptide(L)'
;MILITVPNPDVTIYKQQEPKLSHICGFTDFHLISREEGGIFMFYNDQDELLFVGKARKLRPRIKKHFEDSVSVIKNHREEVAKIEVCLVQSPVHREIYETFIINEHKAKYNVDKVFYK
;
A
#
# COMPACT_ATOMS: atom_id res chain seq x y z
N MET A 1 24.92 -11.74 -8.32
CA MET A 1 23.53 -11.68 -7.82
C MET A 1 23.30 -10.35 -7.12
N ILE A 2 22.22 -9.68 -7.45
CA ILE A 2 21.81 -8.44 -6.78
C ILE A 2 20.82 -8.79 -5.68
N LEU A 3 21.13 -8.42 -4.46
CA LEU A 3 20.22 -8.59 -3.33
C LEU A 3 19.48 -7.29 -3.07
N ILE A 4 18.15 -7.37 -3.05
CA ILE A 4 17.29 -6.25 -2.71
C ILE A 4 16.72 -6.51 -1.31
N THR A 5 17.02 -5.59 -0.39
CA THR A 5 16.47 -5.66 0.96
C THR A 5 15.41 -4.58 1.10
N VAL A 6 14.16 -5.01 1.25
CA VAL A 6 13.05 -4.09 1.43
C VAL A 6 13.09 -3.55 2.86
N PRO A 7 12.95 -2.22 3.06
CA PRO A 7 12.97 -1.67 4.40
C PRO A 7 11.78 -2.14 5.23
N ASN A 8 11.93 -2.15 6.54
CA ASN A 8 10.82 -2.42 7.46
C ASN A 8 9.80 -1.28 7.38
N PRO A 9 8.50 -1.56 7.61
CA PRO A 9 7.50 -0.50 7.61
C PRO A 9 7.77 0.55 8.67
N ASP A 10 7.62 1.82 8.27
CA ASP A 10 7.68 2.96 9.20
C ASP A 10 6.35 3.15 9.89
N VAL A 11 5.25 2.82 9.22
CA VAL A 11 3.90 2.94 9.74
C VAL A 11 3.09 1.72 9.32
N THR A 12 2.32 1.17 10.25
CA THR A 12 1.36 0.11 9.97
C THR A 12 0.02 0.52 10.59
N ILE A 13 -1.04 0.53 9.78
CA ILE A 13 -2.39 0.83 10.29
C ILE A 13 -3.30 -0.35 9.99
N TYR A 14 -4.28 -0.54 10.88
CA TYR A 14 -5.19 -1.68 10.83
C TYR A 14 -6.63 -1.22 10.68
N LYS A 15 -7.42 -2.00 9.95
CA LYS A 15 -8.85 -1.80 9.86
C LYS A 15 -9.47 -2.03 11.25
N GLN A 16 -10.34 -1.11 11.68
CA GLN A 16 -11.00 -1.20 12.97
C GLN A 16 -12.24 -2.09 12.86
N GLN A 17 -12.48 -2.94 13.86
CA GLN A 17 -13.68 -3.79 13.90
C GLN A 17 -14.94 -2.96 14.14
N GLU A 18 -14.83 -1.96 14.99
CA GLU A 18 -15.92 -1.04 15.28
C GLU A 18 -15.43 0.39 15.00
N PRO A 19 -15.42 0.83 13.73
CA PRO A 19 -14.90 2.14 13.40
C PRO A 19 -15.78 3.25 13.92
N LYS A 20 -15.13 4.35 14.35
CA LYS A 20 -15.82 5.56 14.79
C LYS A 20 -16.45 6.26 13.59
N LEU A 21 -17.19 7.34 13.83
CA LEU A 21 -17.98 8.03 12.82
C LEU A 21 -17.21 8.45 11.57
N SER A 22 -15.93 8.80 11.71
CA SER A 22 -15.12 9.22 10.57
C SER A 22 -14.16 8.12 10.16
N HIS A 23 -14.61 7.21 9.29
CA HIS A 23 -13.74 6.16 8.78
C HIS A 23 -13.88 6.04 7.26
N ILE A 24 -12.85 5.45 6.63
CA ILE A 24 -12.84 5.13 5.22
C ILE A 24 -12.54 3.63 5.14
N CYS A 25 -13.52 2.84 4.71
CA CYS A 25 -13.42 1.36 4.64
C CYS A 25 -12.91 0.73 5.94
N GLY A 26 -13.31 1.30 7.08
CA GLY A 26 -12.93 0.81 8.41
C GLY A 26 -11.62 1.39 8.96
N PHE A 27 -10.90 2.21 8.20
CA PHE A 27 -9.65 2.83 8.64
C PHE A 27 -9.90 4.22 9.21
N THR A 28 -9.31 4.49 10.39
CA THR A 28 -9.42 5.80 11.06
C THR A 28 -8.06 6.48 11.24
N ASP A 29 -6.96 5.78 10.96
CA ASP A 29 -5.61 6.22 11.33
C ASP A 29 -4.79 6.76 10.17
N PHE A 30 -5.44 7.23 9.08
CA PHE A 30 -4.72 7.81 7.94
C PHE A 30 -3.83 8.99 8.34
N HIS A 31 -4.15 9.68 9.44
CA HIS A 31 -3.34 10.79 9.94
C HIS A 31 -1.93 10.37 10.36
N LEU A 32 -1.71 9.07 10.61
CA LEU A 32 -0.37 8.55 10.93
C LEU A 32 0.52 8.44 9.70
N ILE A 33 -0.07 8.48 8.50
CA ILE A 33 0.67 8.41 7.25
C ILE A 33 1.07 9.84 6.85
N SER A 34 2.34 10.03 6.46
CA SER A 34 2.85 11.33 6.09
C SER A 34 2.10 11.92 4.88
N ARG A 35 1.73 13.19 4.97
CA ARG A 35 1.10 13.94 3.87
C ARG A 35 2.10 14.39 2.81
N GLU A 36 3.32 14.69 3.22
CA GLU A 36 4.32 15.35 2.37
C GLU A 36 5.41 14.42 1.89
N GLU A 37 5.67 13.33 2.61
CA GLU A 37 6.75 12.42 2.28
C GLU A 37 6.29 11.33 1.32
N GLY A 38 7.26 10.86 0.51
CA GLY A 38 7.03 9.79 -0.45
C GLY A 38 7.52 8.45 0.05
N GLY A 39 7.08 7.40 -0.63
CA GLY A 39 7.48 6.06 -0.29
C GLY A 39 6.69 5.01 -1.03
N ILE A 40 6.66 3.83 -0.46
CA ILE A 40 5.87 2.71 -0.97
C ILE A 40 4.86 2.29 0.09
N PHE A 41 3.78 1.67 -0.37
CA PHE A 41 2.74 1.19 0.53
C PHE A 41 2.23 -0.17 0.05
N MET A 42 1.77 -0.97 1.00
CA MET A 42 1.29 -2.33 0.75
C MET A 42 -0.04 -2.53 1.45
N PHE A 43 -1.00 -3.11 0.73
CA PHE A 43 -2.30 -3.47 1.28
C PHE A 43 -2.35 -4.97 1.48
N TYR A 44 -2.75 -5.40 2.68
CA TYR A 44 -2.90 -6.82 3.04
C TYR A 44 -4.33 -7.10 3.48
N ASN A 45 -4.78 -8.34 3.27
CA ASN A 45 -6.05 -8.79 3.80
C ASN A 45 -5.89 -9.28 5.25
N ASP A 46 -6.94 -9.82 5.85
CA ASP A 46 -6.92 -10.29 7.23
C ASP A 46 -6.12 -11.57 7.43
N GLN A 47 -5.68 -12.21 6.35
CA GLN A 47 -4.83 -13.40 6.38
C GLN A 47 -3.38 -13.06 6.03
N ASP A 48 -3.02 -11.77 6.05
CA ASP A 48 -1.70 -11.27 5.68
C ASP A 48 -1.27 -11.58 4.24
N GLU A 49 -2.25 -11.81 3.36
CA GLU A 49 -1.95 -11.93 1.94
C GLU A 49 -1.78 -10.53 1.34
N LEU A 50 -0.72 -10.34 0.54
CA LEU A 50 -0.45 -9.07 -0.12
C LEU A 50 -1.42 -8.87 -1.28
N LEU A 51 -2.22 -7.82 -1.20
CA LEU A 51 -3.22 -7.50 -2.21
C LEU A 51 -2.70 -6.54 -3.26
N PHE A 52 -1.97 -5.50 -2.84
CA PHE A 52 -1.55 -4.43 -3.73
C PHE A 52 -0.32 -3.73 -3.18
N VAL A 53 0.57 -3.31 -4.07
CA VAL A 53 1.74 -2.49 -3.77
C VAL A 53 1.69 -1.25 -4.65
N GLY A 54 1.93 -0.09 -4.05
CA GLY A 54 2.01 1.15 -4.79
C GLY A 54 3.14 2.03 -4.30
N LYS A 55 3.39 3.10 -5.03
CA LYS A 55 4.35 4.13 -4.66
C LYS A 55 3.70 5.49 -4.79
N ALA A 56 4.24 6.48 -4.07
CA ALA A 56 3.72 7.83 -4.10
C ALA A 56 4.78 8.84 -3.75
N ARG A 57 4.66 10.04 -4.30
CA ARG A 57 5.45 11.20 -3.88
C ARG A 57 4.90 11.78 -2.59
N LYS A 58 3.59 11.70 -2.39
CA LYS A 58 2.89 12.11 -1.17
C LYS A 58 1.97 10.97 -0.76
N LEU A 59 2.35 10.27 0.28
CA LEU A 59 1.73 8.99 0.64
C LEU A 59 0.27 9.07 1.05
N ARG A 60 -0.06 9.93 2.03
CA ARG A 60 -1.43 9.98 2.55
C ARG A 60 -2.48 10.22 1.48
N PRO A 61 -2.38 11.28 0.64
CA PRO A 61 -3.40 11.53 -0.36
C PRO A 61 -3.49 10.42 -1.41
N ARG A 62 -2.36 9.82 -1.78
CA ARG A 62 -2.35 8.75 -2.76
C ARG A 62 -3.03 7.49 -2.21
N ILE A 63 -2.72 7.12 -0.98
CA ILE A 63 -3.33 5.95 -0.34
C ILE A 63 -4.83 6.15 -0.18
N LYS A 64 -5.26 7.33 0.27
CA LYS A 64 -6.69 7.62 0.42
C LYS A 64 -7.43 7.52 -0.89
N LYS A 65 -6.83 7.93 -2.00
CA LYS A 65 -7.46 7.83 -3.32
C LYS A 65 -7.81 6.40 -3.69
N HIS A 66 -6.99 5.42 -3.31
CA HIS A 66 -7.30 4.01 -3.58
C HIS A 66 -8.60 3.57 -2.92
N PHE A 67 -9.02 4.23 -1.85
CA PHE A 67 -10.25 3.92 -1.12
C PHE A 67 -11.43 4.81 -1.51
N GLU A 68 -11.21 5.85 -2.30
CA GLU A 68 -12.24 6.86 -2.58
C GLU A 68 -12.57 7.03 -4.06
N ASP A 69 -11.61 6.81 -4.97
CA ASP A 69 -11.84 7.09 -6.39
C ASP A 69 -12.45 5.90 -7.14
N SER A 70 -12.77 6.13 -8.40
CA SER A 70 -13.41 5.12 -9.27
C SER A 70 -12.43 4.46 -10.24
N VAL A 71 -11.12 4.76 -10.13
CA VAL A 71 -10.12 4.27 -11.09
C VAL A 71 -9.09 3.33 -10.50
N SER A 72 -9.00 3.22 -9.17
CA SER A 72 -8.04 2.33 -8.53
C SER A 72 -8.28 0.88 -8.92
N VAL A 73 -7.20 0.13 -9.11
CA VAL A 73 -7.29 -1.31 -9.42
C VAL A 73 -7.94 -2.10 -8.28
N ILE A 74 -7.96 -1.56 -7.06
CA ILE A 74 -8.61 -2.21 -5.92
C ILE A 74 -10.04 -1.72 -5.67
N LYS A 75 -10.60 -0.91 -6.57
CA LYS A 75 -11.90 -0.27 -6.33
C LYS A 75 -13.02 -1.25 -5.96
N ASN A 76 -12.96 -2.48 -6.48
CA ASN A 76 -13.95 -3.51 -6.19
C ASN A 76 -13.49 -4.46 -5.06
N HIS A 77 -12.35 -4.16 -4.42
CA HIS A 77 -11.73 -5.03 -3.42
C HIS A 77 -11.36 -4.29 -2.14
N ARG A 78 -11.84 -3.05 -1.98
CA ARG A 78 -11.48 -2.19 -0.84
C ARG A 78 -11.80 -2.83 0.51
N GLU A 79 -12.91 -3.55 0.57
CA GLU A 79 -13.35 -4.18 1.82
C GLU A 79 -12.44 -5.35 2.23
N GLU A 80 -11.64 -5.88 1.32
CA GLU A 80 -10.69 -6.94 1.64
C GLU A 80 -9.47 -6.43 2.40
N VAL A 81 -9.16 -5.13 2.30
CA VAL A 81 -7.96 -4.56 2.92
C VAL A 81 -8.16 -4.47 4.43
N ALA A 82 -7.31 -5.17 5.16
CA ALA A 82 -7.34 -5.19 6.63
C ALA A 82 -6.15 -4.50 7.27
N LYS A 83 -5.06 -4.32 6.52
CA LYS A 83 -3.82 -3.73 7.02
C LYS A 83 -3.13 -2.95 5.90
N ILE A 84 -2.57 -1.79 6.25
CA ILE A 84 -1.77 -0.97 5.34
C ILE A 84 -0.40 -0.78 5.97
N GLU A 85 0.66 -1.17 5.26
CA GLU A 85 2.04 -0.90 5.66
C GLU A 85 2.63 0.17 4.77
N VAL A 86 3.39 1.08 5.35
CA VAL A 86 4.00 2.21 4.64
C VAL A 86 5.48 2.28 4.96
N CYS A 87 6.30 2.40 3.90
CA CYS A 87 7.74 2.61 4.04
C CYS A 87 8.09 3.96 3.43
N LEU A 88 8.76 4.82 4.20
CA LEU A 88 9.25 6.10 3.70
C LEU A 88 10.48 5.84 2.82
N VAL A 89 10.43 6.28 1.58
CA VAL A 89 11.54 6.12 0.63
C VAL A 89 11.67 7.42 -0.14
N GLN A 90 12.76 8.15 0.09
CA GLN A 90 12.96 9.48 -0.48
C GLN A 90 13.30 9.45 -1.97
N SER A 91 14.05 8.45 -2.43
CA SER A 91 14.48 8.37 -3.81
C SER A 91 13.38 7.82 -4.71
N PRO A 92 12.97 8.53 -5.77
CA PRO A 92 12.01 8.00 -6.74
C PRO A 92 12.50 6.71 -7.43
N VAL A 93 13.81 6.60 -7.67
CA VAL A 93 14.41 5.42 -8.27
C VAL A 93 14.26 4.22 -7.32
N HIS A 94 14.54 4.43 -6.03
CA HIS A 94 14.40 3.36 -5.04
C HIS A 94 12.94 2.94 -4.86
N ARG A 95 11.98 3.88 -4.92
CA ARG A 95 10.56 3.55 -4.87
C ARG A 95 10.18 2.60 -6.01
N GLU A 96 10.66 2.91 -7.21
CA GLU A 96 10.39 2.09 -8.40
C GLU A 96 10.98 0.69 -8.24
N ILE A 97 12.20 0.60 -7.76
CA ILE A 97 12.88 -0.68 -7.56
C ILE A 97 12.14 -1.53 -6.52
N TYR A 98 11.83 -0.95 -5.36
CA TYR A 98 11.14 -1.68 -4.29
C TYR A 98 9.74 -2.12 -4.71
N GLU A 99 8.98 -1.25 -5.35
CA GLU A 99 7.63 -1.57 -5.81
C GLU A 99 7.67 -2.76 -6.77
N THR A 100 8.50 -2.68 -7.81
CA THR A 100 8.60 -3.73 -8.80
C THR A 100 9.07 -5.05 -8.19
N PHE A 101 10.06 -4.98 -7.30
CA PHE A 101 10.55 -6.17 -6.62
C PHE A 101 9.48 -6.84 -5.78
N ILE A 102 8.76 -6.07 -4.96
CA ILE A 102 7.73 -6.62 -4.08
C ILE A 102 6.59 -7.24 -4.87
N ILE A 103 6.12 -6.56 -5.94
CA ILE A 103 5.07 -7.09 -6.80
C ILE A 103 5.43 -8.48 -7.32
N ASN A 104 6.67 -8.66 -7.78
CA ASN A 104 7.06 -9.91 -8.43
C ASN A 104 7.52 -10.98 -7.46
N GLU A 105 8.20 -10.59 -6.36
CA GLU A 105 8.67 -11.56 -5.37
C GLU A 105 7.51 -12.11 -4.54
N HIS A 106 6.59 -11.25 -4.14
CA HIS A 106 5.48 -11.62 -3.27
C HIS A 106 4.16 -11.80 -4.02
N LYS A 107 4.15 -11.58 -5.34
CA LYS A 107 2.98 -11.82 -6.22
C LYS A 107 1.73 -11.13 -5.71
N ALA A 108 1.79 -9.81 -5.58
CA ALA A 108 0.66 -9.00 -5.12
C ALA A 108 -0.58 -9.30 -5.98
N LYS A 109 -1.68 -9.63 -5.31
CA LYS A 109 -2.85 -10.24 -5.95
C LYS A 109 -3.51 -9.38 -7.02
N TYR A 110 -3.60 -8.07 -6.78
CA TYR A 110 -4.36 -7.16 -7.66
C TYR A 110 -3.51 -6.22 -8.50
N ASN A 111 -2.20 -6.27 -8.41
CA ASN A 111 -1.35 -5.48 -9.29
C ASN A 111 -1.47 -5.99 -10.72
N VAL A 112 -1.58 -5.07 -11.68
CA VAL A 112 -1.64 -5.40 -13.10
C VAL A 112 -0.43 -4.87 -13.85
N ASP A 113 0.13 -3.73 -13.42
CA ASP A 113 1.34 -3.16 -13.99
C ASP A 113 2.59 -3.78 -13.36
N LYS A 114 3.69 -3.84 -14.13
CA LYS A 114 4.99 -4.31 -13.63
C LYS A 114 5.00 -5.76 -13.16
N VAL A 115 4.04 -6.56 -13.61
CA VAL A 115 3.96 -7.99 -13.29
C VAL A 115 4.75 -8.75 -14.33
N PHE A 116 5.83 -9.42 -13.90
CA PHE A 116 6.74 -10.15 -14.79
C PHE A 116 6.75 -11.66 -14.54
N TYR A 117 5.90 -12.14 -13.65
CA TYR A 117 5.68 -13.58 -13.44
C TYR A 117 4.44 -14.03 -14.23
N LYS A 118 4.34 -15.31 -14.46
CA LYS A 118 3.18 -15.90 -15.11
C LYS A 118 2.40 -16.79 -14.16
#